data_b83eb91c5ebc329be99ff7d250973d20
#
_entry.id   b83eb91c5ebc329be99ff7d250973d20
#
_cell.length_a   1.000
_cell.length_b   1.000
_cell.length_c   1.000
_cell.angle_alpha   90.00
_cell.angle_beta   90.00
_cell.angle_gamma   90.00
#
_symmetry.space_group_name_H-M   'P 1'
#
loop_
_entity.id
_entity.type
_entity.pdbx_description
1 polymer ?
#
loop_
_entity_poly.entity_id
_entity_poly.type
_entity_poly.pdbx_seq_one_letter_code
_entity_poly.pdbx_strand_id
1 'polypeptide(L)'
;MKFRGLIAGTLFSTLILIGSCQKPLSTHVDTRSQTRPSGLPEFHQRGGLPNFFQKVKEGRDVKVAYFGGSITEAGDGWRSMTFNWLRINYPHTPFTEINATIGGTGSNLGVFRMDHDILEQKPDLVFVEFAVNDFGRSSHQINQSMEGIIRKIWKANPNTDICFVYTLAENVLQEIQDGHYQATAQTMEKIADKYQIPSIHMGVEVARLAKEGKLVFTGKPEENPGKIVFTTDKTHPLSKSGHPIYASVVRKYLTEMEEMIGEKPHGLPTPLIADNWETSQLISLSELPPSAHWQKLPADHEVVKAFSKSMPSIYQPTTPNAILRIKFKGTTLGFYDVIGPKSGILEVTLDGVKKEVQRFDQFCHYYRRSSYFLDGLSDSVHEVTVRVPRTGFDKAAILQKRNIKIDDPSRYAENGWYLSNLLLVGNLLSLQWD
;
A
#
# COMPACT_ATOMS: atom_id res chain seq x y z
N MET A 1 11.07 -44.47 56.20
CA MET A 1 11.95 -44.38 57.36
C MET A 1 12.29 -42.89 57.52
N LYS A 2 11.64 -42.15 58.45
CA LYS A 2 12.09 -41.88 59.87
C LYS A 2 13.46 -41.17 59.84
N PHE A 3 13.81 -39.98 60.42
CA PHE A 3 13.25 -39.19 61.52
C PHE A 3 13.95 -37.82 61.45
N ARG A 4 13.31 -36.65 61.73
CA ARG A 4 13.35 -35.83 62.98
C ARG A 4 14.76 -35.33 63.37
N GLY A 5 14.99 -34.11 63.75
CA GLY A 5 14.34 -33.08 64.56
C GLY A 5 15.33 -31.91 64.68
N LEU A 6 14.93 -30.72 64.84
CA LEU A 6 14.54 -29.91 66.00
C LEU A 6 15.73 -29.37 66.86
N ILE A 7 15.66 -28.06 67.12
CA ILE A 7 15.90 -27.21 68.31
C ILE A 7 16.76 -25.99 68.00
N ALA A 8 16.27 -24.84 67.92
CA ALA A 8 15.99 -23.74 68.83
C ALA A 8 17.17 -23.23 69.66
N GLY A 9 17.39 -21.93 69.59
CA GLY A 9 18.35 -21.22 70.46
C GLY A 9 18.22 -19.69 70.29
N THR A 10 17.41 -19.11 71.15
CA THR A 10 17.23 -17.67 71.36
C THR A 10 18.37 -17.09 72.14
N LEU A 11 18.90 -15.90 71.79
CA LEU A 11 19.57 -15.03 72.76
C LEU A 11 19.36 -13.56 72.40
N PHE A 12 18.84 -12.84 73.37
CA PHE A 12 18.68 -11.37 73.49
C PHE A 12 19.99 -10.67 73.72
N SER A 13 20.18 -9.45 73.13
CA SER A 13 20.85 -8.35 73.82
C SER A 13 20.67 -7.01 73.07
N THR A 14 19.86 -6.18 73.56
CA THR A 14 20.03 -4.83 74.13
C THR A 14 20.61 -3.70 73.25
N LEU A 15 19.75 -2.78 73.03
CA LEU A 15 19.75 -1.35 72.68
C LEU A 15 21.04 -0.55 72.97
N ILE A 16 21.41 0.28 72.02
CA ILE A 16 21.86 1.67 72.26
C ILE A 16 21.30 2.56 71.14
N LEU A 17 20.44 3.54 71.51
CA LEU A 17 20.01 4.67 70.71
C LEU A 17 21.10 5.73 70.64
N ILE A 18 21.50 6.15 69.42
CA ILE A 18 22.14 7.43 69.21
C ILE A 18 21.28 8.14 68.13
N GLY A 19 20.59 9.18 68.54
CA GLY A 19 19.80 10.05 67.66
C GLY A 19 20.69 10.94 66.81
N SER A 20 20.48 10.90 65.51
CA SER A 20 20.99 11.87 64.57
C SER A 20 19.79 12.45 63.81
N CYS A 21 19.57 13.72 64.05
CA CYS A 21 18.52 14.54 63.43
C CYS A 21 18.88 14.79 61.96
N GLN A 22 18.29 14.09 61.04
CA GLN A 22 18.34 14.41 59.61
C GLN A 22 16.99 14.94 59.17
N LYS A 23 17.03 16.20 58.63
CA LYS A 23 15.88 16.84 57.99
C LYS A 23 15.34 15.97 56.84
N PRO A 24 14.01 15.90 56.61
CA PRO A 24 13.48 15.19 55.45
C PRO A 24 13.81 15.98 54.17
N LEU A 25 14.51 15.33 53.22
CA LEU A 25 14.58 15.74 51.84
C LEU A 25 13.16 15.69 51.27
N SER A 26 12.63 16.86 50.90
CA SER A 26 11.41 16.94 50.14
C SER A 26 11.67 16.41 48.73
N THR A 27 11.31 15.16 48.48
CA THR A 27 11.16 14.63 47.12
C THR A 27 9.97 15.32 46.49
N HIS A 28 10.21 16.41 45.73
CA HIS A 28 9.26 16.86 44.75
C HIS A 28 9.11 15.74 43.72
N VAL A 29 8.09 14.90 43.89
CA VAL A 29 7.55 14.07 42.81
C VAL A 29 6.91 15.04 41.85
N ASP A 30 7.59 15.33 40.74
CA ASP A 30 7.02 16.07 39.62
C ASP A 30 5.95 15.19 38.97
N THR A 31 4.76 15.21 39.56
CA THR A 31 3.56 14.65 38.94
C THR A 31 3.09 15.57 37.83
N ARG A 32 3.87 15.70 36.78
CA ARG A 32 3.31 16.02 35.48
C ARG A 32 2.48 14.84 35.05
N SER A 33 1.23 14.83 35.43
CA SER A 33 0.18 14.08 34.80
C SER A 33 0.26 14.39 33.29
N GLN A 34 0.97 13.57 32.55
CA GLN A 34 0.79 13.51 31.11
C GLN A 34 -0.64 13.00 30.92
N THR A 35 -1.58 13.92 30.81
CA THR A 35 -2.89 13.62 30.24
C THR A 35 -2.61 13.01 28.88
N ARG A 36 -2.77 11.69 28.74
CA ARG A 36 -2.79 11.03 27.44
C ARG A 36 -3.77 11.82 26.59
N PRO A 37 -3.38 12.27 25.39
CA PRO A 37 -4.33 12.91 24.49
C PRO A 37 -5.53 11.97 24.36
N SER A 38 -6.73 12.46 24.62
CA SER A 38 -7.97 11.71 24.48
C SER A 38 -8.32 11.60 23.01
N GLY A 39 -7.54 10.82 22.25
CA GLY A 39 -7.75 10.64 20.81
C GLY A 39 -6.73 9.68 20.19
N LEU A 40 -7.07 9.20 19.00
CA LEU A 40 -6.18 8.40 18.18
C LEU A 40 -4.98 9.25 17.74
N PRO A 41 -3.73 8.77 17.88
CA PRO A 41 -2.57 9.50 17.39
C PRO A 41 -2.66 9.78 15.88
N GLU A 42 -2.45 11.03 15.50
CA GLU A 42 -2.40 11.45 14.09
C GLU A 42 -1.01 11.22 13.48
N PHE A 43 0.01 11.11 14.34
CA PHE A 43 1.39 11.02 13.94
C PHE A 43 2.24 10.16 14.88
N HIS A 44 3.12 9.37 14.31
CA HIS A 44 4.19 8.67 15.00
C HIS A 44 5.53 9.02 14.35
N GLN A 45 6.35 9.77 15.07
CA GLN A 45 7.63 10.29 14.58
C GLN A 45 8.66 9.21 14.32
N ARG A 46 8.79 8.21 15.22
CA ARG A 46 9.78 7.13 15.16
C ARG A 46 11.18 7.62 14.73
N GLY A 47 11.74 7.05 13.65
CA GLY A 47 13.06 7.45 13.12
C GLY A 47 13.08 8.77 12.34
N GLY A 48 11.93 9.37 12.05
CA GLY A 48 11.83 10.60 11.25
C GLY A 48 12.32 10.43 9.81
N LEU A 49 12.76 11.55 9.21
CA LEU A 49 13.25 11.63 7.84
C LEU A 49 14.64 12.30 7.79
N PRO A 50 15.65 11.74 8.49
CA PRO A 50 16.92 12.43 8.72
C PRO A 50 17.75 12.65 7.46
N ASN A 51 17.77 11.68 6.54
CA ASN A 51 18.55 11.78 5.30
C ASN A 51 17.93 12.80 4.34
N PHE A 52 16.59 12.83 4.24
CA PHE A 52 15.85 13.80 3.46
C PHE A 52 16.11 15.22 3.96
N PHE A 53 15.90 15.49 5.26
CA PHE A 53 16.11 16.83 5.82
C PHE A 53 17.56 17.25 5.85
N GLN A 54 18.52 16.33 5.94
CA GLN A 54 19.95 16.64 5.78
C GLN A 54 20.23 17.20 4.38
N LYS A 55 19.72 16.56 3.32
CA LYS A 55 19.86 17.05 1.94
C LYS A 55 19.18 18.40 1.72
N VAL A 56 17.97 18.56 2.28
CA VAL A 56 17.24 19.82 2.22
C VAL A 56 18.03 20.95 2.86
N LYS A 57 18.58 20.73 4.06
CA LYS A 57 19.41 21.71 4.77
C LYS A 57 20.67 22.11 3.99
N GLU A 58 21.24 21.17 3.27
CA GLU A 58 22.43 21.39 2.43
C GLU A 58 22.13 21.98 1.06
N GLY A 59 20.85 22.15 0.69
CA GLY A 59 20.43 22.65 -0.63
C GLY A 59 20.79 21.68 -1.77
N ARG A 60 20.94 20.40 -1.49
CA ARG A 60 21.19 19.36 -2.51
C ARG A 60 19.93 19.01 -3.27
N ASP A 61 20.09 18.45 -4.48
CA ASP A 61 18.97 17.90 -5.26
C ASP A 61 18.24 16.80 -4.47
N VAL A 62 16.91 16.91 -4.41
CA VAL A 62 16.04 15.97 -3.69
C VAL A 62 14.95 15.43 -4.59
N LYS A 63 14.81 14.10 -4.62
CA LYS A 63 13.75 13.41 -5.33
C LYS A 63 12.72 12.87 -4.34
N VAL A 64 11.47 13.29 -4.48
CA VAL A 64 10.35 12.89 -3.62
C VAL A 64 9.40 12.01 -4.44
N ALA A 65 9.29 10.76 -4.04
CA ALA A 65 8.37 9.80 -4.64
C ALA A 65 7.06 9.70 -3.86
N TYR A 66 5.97 9.60 -4.61
CA TYR A 66 4.63 9.34 -4.08
C TYR A 66 4.14 8.01 -4.65
N PHE A 67 3.92 7.05 -3.78
CA PHE A 67 3.59 5.68 -4.12
C PHE A 67 2.25 5.28 -3.49
N GLY A 68 1.21 5.19 -4.31
CA GLY A 68 -0.15 5.00 -3.78
C GLY A 68 -1.20 4.78 -4.84
N GLY A 69 -2.47 4.88 -4.43
CA GLY A 69 -3.66 4.73 -5.24
C GLY A 69 -4.22 6.04 -5.78
N SER A 70 -5.53 6.03 -6.09
CA SER A 70 -6.25 7.14 -6.74
C SER A 70 -6.30 8.42 -5.90
N ILE A 71 -6.36 8.31 -4.58
CA ILE A 71 -6.38 9.49 -3.69
C ILE A 71 -5.05 10.26 -3.82
N THR A 72 -3.94 9.56 -3.93
CA THR A 72 -2.62 10.16 -4.13
C THR A 72 -2.36 10.53 -5.59
N GLU A 73 -3.00 9.85 -6.55
CA GLU A 73 -2.89 10.14 -8.00
C GLU A 73 -3.49 11.51 -8.37
N ALA A 74 -4.47 12.02 -7.64
CA ALA A 74 -5.16 13.27 -7.93
C ALA A 74 -4.19 14.41 -8.24
N GLY A 75 -4.32 15.00 -9.44
CA GLY A 75 -3.37 15.99 -9.97
C GLY A 75 -3.34 17.31 -9.18
N ASP A 76 -4.46 17.67 -8.58
CA ASP A 76 -4.67 18.83 -7.69
C ASP A 76 -4.92 18.40 -6.24
N GLY A 77 -4.43 17.22 -5.86
CA GLY A 77 -4.60 16.62 -4.54
C GLY A 77 -3.49 16.94 -3.55
N TRP A 78 -3.53 16.26 -2.39
CA TRP A 78 -2.59 16.45 -1.28
C TRP A 78 -1.13 16.28 -1.71
N ARG A 79 -0.85 15.36 -2.61
CA ARG A 79 0.47 15.09 -3.17
C ARG A 79 1.06 16.36 -3.82
N SER A 80 0.38 16.90 -4.82
CA SER A 80 0.85 18.10 -5.54
C SER A 80 0.88 19.33 -4.64
N MET A 81 -0.07 19.45 -3.70
CA MET A 81 -0.08 20.53 -2.72
C MET A 81 1.13 20.44 -1.76
N THR A 82 1.48 19.24 -1.31
CA THR A 82 2.66 19.01 -0.44
C THR A 82 3.95 19.23 -1.22
N PHE A 83 4.03 18.74 -2.45
CA PHE A 83 5.20 18.94 -3.29
C PHE A 83 5.46 20.43 -3.60
N ASN A 84 4.41 21.18 -3.93
CA ASN A 84 4.53 22.63 -4.13
C ASN A 84 4.93 23.36 -2.84
N TRP A 85 4.41 22.92 -1.70
CA TRP A 85 4.81 23.49 -0.40
C TRP A 85 6.30 23.25 -0.12
N LEU A 86 6.84 22.05 -0.38
CA LEU A 86 8.28 21.79 -0.24
C LEU A 86 9.12 22.77 -1.07
N ARG A 87 8.76 22.97 -2.33
CA ARG A 87 9.47 23.91 -3.22
C ARG A 87 9.42 25.37 -2.75
N ILE A 88 8.32 25.79 -2.14
CA ILE A 88 8.14 27.16 -1.60
C ILE A 88 8.89 27.33 -0.29
N ASN A 89 8.82 26.37 0.63
CA ASN A 89 9.45 26.47 1.95
C ASN A 89 10.98 26.30 1.90
N TYR A 90 11.48 25.51 0.93
CA TYR A 90 12.91 25.22 0.80
C TYR A 90 13.43 25.68 -0.57
N PRO A 91 13.43 27.00 -0.85
CA PRO A 91 13.70 27.54 -2.19
C PRO A 91 15.13 27.29 -2.69
N HIS A 92 16.05 26.93 -1.81
CA HIS A 92 17.45 26.63 -2.16
C HIS A 92 17.68 25.15 -2.52
N THR A 93 16.65 24.31 -2.37
CA THR A 93 16.71 22.88 -2.67
C THR A 93 15.98 22.60 -3.99
N PRO A 94 16.64 22.11 -5.03
CA PRO A 94 15.96 21.64 -6.23
C PRO A 94 15.19 20.35 -5.94
N PHE A 95 13.86 20.39 -6.09
CA PHE A 95 12.99 19.23 -5.90
C PHE A 95 12.54 18.64 -7.22
N THR A 96 12.60 17.30 -7.33
CA THR A 96 12.02 16.52 -8.43
C THR A 96 10.93 15.61 -7.88
N GLU A 97 9.75 15.64 -8.49
CA GLU A 97 8.64 14.76 -8.15
C GLU A 97 8.71 13.46 -8.93
N ILE A 98 8.54 12.33 -8.23
CA ILE A 98 8.32 11.01 -8.82
C ILE A 98 6.89 10.59 -8.51
N ASN A 99 6.02 10.70 -9.50
CA ASN A 99 4.61 10.30 -9.37
C ASN A 99 4.44 8.83 -9.80
N ALA A 100 4.56 7.92 -8.85
CA ALA A 100 4.41 6.48 -9.02
C ALA A 100 3.03 5.97 -8.58
N THR A 101 2.00 6.83 -8.66
CA THR A 101 0.64 6.49 -8.27
C THR A 101 -0.14 5.86 -9.41
N ILE A 102 -0.96 4.85 -9.10
CA ILE A 102 -1.87 4.20 -10.05
C ILE A 102 -3.22 3.96 -9.36
N GLY A 103 -4.25 4.64 -9.84
CA GLY A 103 -5.60 4.53 -9.30
C GLY A 103 -6.14 3.10 -9.28
N GLY A 104 -6.83 2.73 -8.19
CA GLY A 104 -7.44 1.42 -8.01
C GLY A 104 -6.47 0.28 -7.72
N THR A 105 -5.21 0.58 -7.37
CA THR A 105 -4.19 -0.43 -7.07
C THR A 105 -3.72 -0.35 -5.62
N GLY A 106 -3.56 -1.50 -4.97
CA GLY A 106 -3.05 -1.63 -3.61
C GLY A 106 -1.55 -1.98 -3.55
N SER A 107 -1.06 -2.16 -2.34
CA SER A 107 0.34 -2.53 -2.06
C SER A 107 0.73 -3.86 -2.72
N ASN A 108 -0.21 -4.79 -2.85
CA ASN A 108 -0.01 -6.10 -3.47
C ASN A 108 0.38 -6.05 -4.95
N LEU A 109 -0.03 -5.02 -5.70
CA LEU A 109 0.49 -4.75 -7.03
C LEU A 109 1.68 -3.79 -6.97
N GLY A 110 1.66 -2.85 -6.01
CA GLY A 110 2.72 -1.89 -5.78
C GLY A 110 4.09 -2.55 -5.70
N VAL A 111 4.24 -3.57 -4.86
CA VAL A 111 5.51 -4.24 -4.62
C VAL A 111 6.16 -4.85 -5.87
N PHE A 112 5.35 -5.27 -6.87
CA PHE A 112 5.89 -5.82 -8.12
C PHE A 112 6.35 -4.75 -9.11
N ARG A 113 5.66 -3.60 -9.16
CA ARG A 113 5.97 -2.53 -10.12
C ARG A 113 7.01 -1.52 -9.64
N MET A 114 7.40 -1.59 -8.36
CA MET A 114 8.20 -0.54 -7.73
C MET A 114 9.65 -0.46 -8.24
N ASP A 115 10.21 -1.53 -8.80
CA ASP A 115 11.57 -1.48 -9.36
C ASP A 115 11.65 -0.42 -10.46
N HIS A 116 10.71 -0.47 -11.41
CA HIS A 116 10.60 0.49 -12.51
C HIS A 116 10.05 1.85 -12.03
N ASP A 117 8.98 1.86 -11.23
CA ASP A 117 8.26 3.09 -10.91
C ASP A 117 8.98 3.95 -9.86
N ILE A 118 9.77 3.33 -8.98
CA ILE A 118 10.42 3.96 -7.83
C ILE A 118 11.93 3.81 -7.85
N LEU A 119 12.46 2.55 -7.85
CA LEU A 119 13.86 2.32 -7.55
C LEU A 119 14.80 2.82 -8.65
N GLU A 120 14.43 2.68 -9.92
CA GLU A 120 15.19 3.23 -11.06
C GLU A 120 15.32 4.75 -11.00
N GLN A 121 14.35 5.44 -10.36
CA GLN A 121 14.36 6.89 -10.20
C GLN A 121 15.26 7.37 -9.06
N LYS A 122 15.69 6.46 -8.16
CA LYS A 122 16.57 6.73 -7.00
C LYS A 122 16.02 7.85 -6.11
N PRO A 123 14.87 7.68 -5.46
CA PRO A 123 14.28 8.69 -4.59
C PRO A 123 15.07 8.88 -3.30
N ASP A 124 14.95 10.08 -2.71
CA ASP A 124 15.47 10.42 -1.39
C ASP A 124 14.39 10.24 -0.31
N LEU A 125 13.14 10.48 -0.67
CA LEU A 125 11.97 10.26 0.18
C LEU A 125 10.88 9.54 -0.61
N VAL A 126 10.25 8.54 0.02
CA VAL A 126 9.07 7.85 -0.54
C VAL A 126 7.90 7.96 0.42
N PHE A 127 6.84 8.66 0.02
CA PHE A 127 5.54 8.55 0.68
C PHE A 127 4.82 7.30 0.19
N VAL A 128 4.38 6.43 1.10
CA VAL A 128 3.66 5.18 0.78
C VAL A 128 2.23 5.27 1.32
N GLU A 129 1.23 5.16 0.41
CA GLU A 129 -0.19 5.32 0.71
C GLU A 129 -1.02 4.21 0.04
N PHE A 130 -1.44 3.21 0.82
CA PHE A 130 -2.28 2.11 0.33
C PHE A 130 -3.41 1.72 1.29
N ALA A 131 -3.60 2.44 2.39
CA ALA A 131 -4.53 2.04 3.45
C ALA A 131 -5.98 1.86 2.97
N VAL A 132 -6.46 2.71 2.05
CA VAL A 132 -7.80 2.59 1.45
C VAL A 132 -7.83 1.47 0.40
N ASN A 133 -6.78 1.36 -0.42
CA ASN A 133 -6.75 0.40 -1.52
C ASN A 133 -6.56 -1.05 -1.06
N ASP A 134 -5.96 -1.25 0.11
CA ASP A 134 -5.77 -2.57 0.69
C ASP A 134 -6.96 -3.05 1.55
N PHE A 135 -8.03 -2.24 1.62
CA PHE A 135 -9.24 -2.64 2.33
C PHE A 135 -9.77 -4.00 1.84
N GLY A 136 -10.11 -4.86 2.79
CA GLY A 136 -10.59 -6.22 2.53
C GLY A 136 -9.49 -7.27 2.30
N ARG A 137 -8.19 -6.88 2.30
CA ARG A 137 -7.08 -7.83 2.30
C ARG A 137 -6.81 -8.34 3.70
N SER A 138 -6.28 -9.57 3.79
CA SER A 138 -5.81 -10.10 5.07
C SER A 138 -4.57 -9.33 5.56
N SER A 139 -4.38 -9.26 6.88
CA SER A 139 -3.17 -8.67 7.46
C SER A 139 -1.89 -9.36 6.96
N HIS A 140 -1.95 -10.65 6.66
CA HIS A 140 -0.82 -11.39 6.10
C HIS A 140 -0.42 -10.87 4.71
N GLN A 141 -1.39 -10.72 3.80
CA GLN A 141 -1.14 -10.18 2.46
C GLN A 141 -0.62 -8.73 2.49
N ILE A 142 -1.13 -7.90 3.42
CA ILE A 142 -0.62 -6.54 3.64
C ILE A 142 0.83 -6.59 4.14
N ASN A 143 1.14 -7.46 5.10
CA ASN A 143 2.50 -7.64 5.59
C ASN A 143 3.44 -8.09 4.47
N GLN A 144 3.04 -9.09 3.66
CA GLN A 144 3.86 -9.56 2.53
C GLN A 144 4.25 -8.41 1.60
N SER A 145 3.28 -7.62 1.16
CA SER A 145 3.51 -6.55 0.19
C SER A 145 4.19 -5.32 0.79
N MET A 146 3.70 -4.82 1.92
CA MET A 146 4.23 -3.60 2.54
C MET A 146 5.65 -3.79 3.08
N GLU A 147 5.93 -4.92 3.74
CA GLU A 147 7.30 -5.23 4.17
C GLU A 147 8.22 -5.41 2.96
N GLY A 148 7.72 -6.09 1.91
CA GLY A 148 8.44 -6.22 0.65
C GLY A 148 8.83 -4.87 0.05
N ILE A 149 7.92 -3.89 0.04
CA ILE A 149 8.16 -2.52 -0.43
C ILE A 149 9.31 -1.88 0.33
N ILE A 150 9.27 -1.87 1.66
CA ILE A 150 10.32 -1.26 2.49
C ILE A 150 11.67 -1.90 2.24
N ARG A 151 11.69 -3.24 2.26
CA ARG A 151 12.93 -3.99 2.13
C ARG A 151 13.57 -3.82 0.75
N LYS A 152 12.76 -3.72 -0.31
CA LYS A 152 13.25 -3.40 -1.66
C LYS A 152 13.85 -1.99 -1.71
N ILE A 153 13.19 -0.98 -1.13
CA ILE A 153 13.73 0.39 -1.09
C ILE A 153 15.08 0.41 -0.37
N TRP A 154 15.18 -0.14 0.83
CA TRP A 154 16.40 -0.06 1.61
C TRP A 154 17.52 -0.99 1.13
N LYS A 155 17.19 -2.08 0.41
CA LYS A 155 18.19 -2.88 -0.31
C LYS A 155 18.79 -2.11 -1.50
N ALA A 156 17.97 -1.33 -2.21
CA ALA A 156 18.41 -0.51 -3.32
C ALA A 156 19.20 0.72 -2.87
N ASN A 157 18.73 1.41 -1.84
CA ASN A 157 19.40 2.56 -1.23
C ASN A 157 19.01 2.69 0.24
N PRO A 158 19.89 2.35 1.19
CA PRO A 158 19.60 2.46 2.62
C PRO A 158 19.47 3.90 3.13
N ASN A 159 19.80 4.92 2.34
CA ASN A 159 19.63 6.33 2.69
C ASN A 159 18.29 6.92 2.21
N THR A 160 17.45 6.15 1.56
CA THR A 160 16.11 6.62 1.18
C THR A 160 15.20 6.61 2.41
N ASP A 161 14.69 7.78 2.78
CA ASP A 161 13.69 7.88 3.84
C ASP A 161 12.31 7.44 3.34
N ILE A 162 11.53 6.84 4.22
CA ILE A 162 10.16 6.38 3.93
C ILE A 162 9.22 7.02 4.93
N CYS A 163 8.05 7.49 4.47
CA CYS A 163 6.97 7.96 5.32
C CYS A 163 5.65 7.26 4.93
N PHE A 164 5.03 6.57 5.88
CA PHE A 164 3.69 6.05 5.66
C PHE A 164 2.66 7.17 5.85
N VAL A 165 1.70 7.24 4.94
CA VAL A 165 0.56 8.16 5.07
C VAL A 165 -0.73 7.39 4.90
N TYR A 166 -1.71 7.64 5.77
CA TYR A 166 -2.97 6.90 5.76
C TYR A 166 -4.14 7.83 5.44
N THR A 167 -4.85 7.46 4.39
CA THR A 167 -6.12 8.05 3.98
C THR A 167 -7.28 7.24 4.55
N LEU A 168 -8.51 7.76 4.45
CA LEU A 168 -9.71 7.04 4.85
C LEU A 168 -10.81 7.13 3.79
N ALA A 169 -11.72 6.16 3.82
CA ALA A 169 -13.01 6.18 3.13
C ALA A 169 -14.15 6.18 4.16
N GLU A 170 -15.39 6.43 3.73
CA GLU A 170 -16.54 6.57 4.63
C GLU A 170 -16.76 5.37 5.55
N ASN A 171 -16.52 4.17 5.03
CA ASN A 171 -16.75 2.90 5.76
C ASN A 171 -15.88 2.71 7.01
N VAL A 172 -14.79 3.48 7.17
CA VAL A 172 -13.90 3.42 8.34
C VAL A 172 -13.97 4.69 9.20
N LEU A 173 -14.78 5.67 8.82
CA LEU A 173 -14.89 6.95 9.52
C LEU A 173 -15.27 6.78 10.99
N GLN A 174 -16.29 5.96 11.27
CA GLN A 174 -16.76 5.71 12.64
C GLN A 174 -15.70 5.03 13.50
N GLU A 175 -14.96 4.06 12.93
CA GLU A 175 -13.88 3.37 13.62
C GLU A 175 -12.80 4.35 14.11
N ILE A 176 -12.43 5.32 13.25
CA ILE A 176 -11.46 6.37 13.61
C ILE A 176 -12.04 7.34 14.66
N GLN A 177 -13.32 7.70 14.55
CA GLN A 177 -14.00 8.55 15.55
C GLN A 177 -14.09 7.90 16.93
N ASP A 178 -14.13 6.56 16.97
CA ASP A 178 -14.14 5.76 18.19
C ASP A 178 -12.73 5.51 18.75
N GLY A 179 -11.70 6.06 18.13
CA GLY A 179 -10.33 6.00 18.61
C GLY A 179 -9.55 4.76 18.16
N HIS A 180 -9.94 4.14 17.04
CA HIS A 180 -9.27 2.97 16.48
C HIS A 180 -8.76 3.26 15.07
N TYR A 181 -7.55 2.82 14.76
CA TYR A 181 -7.09 2.81 13.37
C TYR A 181 -7.86 1.77 12.57
N GLN A 182 -8.14 2.07 11.31
CA GLN A 182 -8.65 1.07 10.36
C GLN A 182 -7.70 -0.14 10.28
N ALA A 183 -8.24 -1.34 10.10
CA ALA A 183 -7.49 -2.60 10.16
C ALA A 183 -6.25 -2.63 9.24
N THR A 184 -6.33 -1.99 8.07
CA THR A 184 -5.19 -1.85 7.15
C THR A 184 -4.08 -1.00 7.76
N ALA A 185 -4.39 0.17 8.31
CA ALA A 185 -3.42 1.03 8.98
C ALA A 185 -2.84 0.35 10.23
N GLN A 186 -3.64 -0.35 11.03
CA GLN A 186 -3.14 -1.12 12.18
C GLN A 186 -2.08 -2.16 11.77
N THR A 187 -2.29 -2.80 10.62
CA THR A 187 -1.33 -3.77 10.11
C THR A 187 -0.04 -3.08 9.65
N MET A 188 -0.16 -1.95 8.95
CA MET A 188 0.98 -1.15 8.47
C MET A 188 1.76 -0.52 9.63
N GLU A 189 1.09 -0.12 10.72
CA GLU A 189 1.73 0.42 11.92
C GLU A 189 2.69 -0.59 12.58
N LYS A 190 2.35 -1.89 12.61
CA LYS A 190 3.26 -2.93 13.13
C LYS A 190 4.55 -3.01 12.32
N ILE A 191 4.45 -2.81 11.01
CA ILE A 191 5.62 -2.75 10.12
C ILE A 191 6.39 -1.45 10.37
N ALA A 192 5.69 -0.32 10.47
CA ALA A 192 6.28 0.98 10.77
C ALA A 192 7.03 0.98 12.10
N ASP A 193 6.48 0.32 13.15
CA ASP A 193 7.15 0.14 14.45
C ASP A 193 8.44 -0.67 14.31
N LYS A 194 8.40 -1.79 13.58
CA LYS A 194 9.57 -2.64 13.39
C LYS A 194 10.71 -1.94 12.65
N TYR A 195 10.36 -1.18 11.61
CA TYR A 195 11.32 -0.51 10.74
C TYR A 195 11.60 0.94 11.14
N GLN A 196 10.97 1.43 12.23
CA GLN A 196 11.10 2.79 12.75
C GLN A 196 10.72 3.86 11.69
N ILE A 197 9.73 3.55 10.84
CA ILE A 197 9.23 4.43 9.80
C ILE A 197 8.21 5.41 10.39
N PRO A 198 8.35 6.73 10.17
CA PRO A 198 7.33 7.69 10.58
C PRO A 198 6.02 7.45 9.83
N SER A 199 4.90 7.69 10.51
CA SER A 199 3.57 7.54 9.93
C SER A 199 2.65 8.70 10.26
N ILE A 200 1.86 9.15 9.29
CA ILE A 200 0.93 10.27 9.38
C ILE A 200 -0.46 9.77 8.99
N HIS A 201 -1.40 9.79 9.91
CA HIS A 201 -2.78 9.39 9.64
C HIS A 201 -3.63 10.62 9.29
N MET A 202 -3.63 10.99 8.01
CA MET A 202 -4.35 12.17 7.50
C MET A 202 -5.87 12.15 7.78
N GLY A 203 -6.44 10.95 7.95
CA GLY A 203 -7.85 10.74 8.23
C GLY A 203 -8.29 11.10 9.65
N VAL A 204 -7.36 11.20 10.61
CA VAL A 204 -7.70 11.54 12.02
C VAL A 204 -8.29 12.95 12.11
N GLU A 205 -7.69 13.93 11.44
CA GLU A 205 -8.21 15.30 11.39
C GLU A 205 -9.58 15.36 10.70
N VAL A 206 -9.78 14.63 9.63
CA VAL A 206 -11.07 14.53 8.93
C VAL A 206 -12.14 13.96 9.87
N ALA A 207 -11.83 12.87 10.58
CA ALA A 207 -12.74 12.25 11.54
C ALA A 207 -13.08 13.17 12.71
N ARG A 208 -12.10 13.95 13.21
CA ARG A 208 -12.28 14.96 14.25
C ARG A 208 -13.23 16.07 13.78
N LEU A 209 -12.98 16.65 12.61
CA LEU A 209 -13.82 17.70 12.03
C LEU A 209 -15.25 17.23 11.78
N ALA A 210 -15.42 15.98 11.33
CA ALA A 210 -16.73 15.38 11.14
C ALA A 210 -17.47 15.19 12.49
N LYS A 211 -16.78 14.70 13.52
CA LYS A 211 -17.33 14.53 14.88
C LYS A 211 -17.75 15.87 15.52
N GLU A 212 -17.02 16.94 15.22
CA GLU A 212 -17.35 18.31 15.67
C GLU A 212 -18.46 18.97 14.84
N GLY A 213 -19.01 18.29 13.81
CA GLY A 213 -20.06 18.84 12.94
C GLY A 213 -19.58 19.93 11.97
N LYS A 214 -18.25 20.18 11.88
CA LYS A 214 -17.63 21.15 10.96
C LYS A 214 -17.47 20.61 9.55
N LEU A 215 -17.51 19.29 9.39
CA LEU A 215 -17.30 18.58 8.12
C LEU A 215 -18.43 17.57 7.89
N VAL A 216 -18.93 17.55 6.66
CA VAL A 216 -19.79 16.48 6.12
C VAL A 216 -18.91 15.57 5.29
N PHE A 217 -18.85 14.28 5.66
CA PHE A 217 -17.94 13.36 4.97
C PHE A 217 -18.35 13.15 3.52
N THR A 218 -19.59 12.75 3.29
CA THR A 218 -20.14 12.57 1.93
C THR A 218 -21.34 13.47 1.72
N GLY A 219 -21.31 14.28 0.68
CA GLY A 219 -22.41 15.20 0.34
C GLY A 219 -22.08 16.07 -0.86
N LYS A 220 -22.97 17.00 -1.16
CA LYS A 220 -22.72 18.01 -2.19
C LYS A 220 -22.46 19.37 -1.51
N PRO A 221 -21.45 20.15 -1.95
CA PRO A 221 -21.14 21.44 -1.36
C PRO A 221 -22.33 22.40 -1.31
N GLU A 222 -23.13 22.45 -2.37
CA GLU A 222 -24.31 23.28 -2.49
C GLU A 222 -25.44 22.92 -1.51
N GLU A 223 -25.48 21.68 -1.04
CA GLU A 223 -26.48 21.20 -0.05
C GLU A 223 -25.99 21.39 1.40
N ASN A 224 -24.74 21.79 1.60
CA ASN A 224 -24.10 21.92 2.93
C ASN A 224 -23.41 23.28 3.12
N PRO A 225 -24.16 24.40 3.05
CA PRO A 225 -23.58 25.73 3.20
C PRO A 225 -22.91 25.91 4.57
N GLY A 226 -21.72 26.50 4.59
CA GLY A 226 -20.95 26.77 5.81
C GLY A 226 -20.24 25.56 6.42
N LYS A 227 -20.32 24.38 5.79
CA LYS A 227 -19.58 23.19 6.20
C LYS A 227 -18.57 22.77 5.14
N ILE A 228 -17.53 22.10 5.58
CA ILE A 228 -16.58 21.44 4.68
C ILE A 228 -17.25 20.16 4.17
N VAL A 229 -17.37 19.98 2.86
CA VAL A 229 -17.74 18.69 2.26
C VAL A 229 -16.45 18.01 1.83
N PHE A 230 -16.21 16.80 2.38
CA PHE A 230 -14.95 16.10 2.15
C PHE A 230 -14.93 15.35 0.81
N THR A 231 -15.99 14.61 0.49
CA THR A 231 -16.10 13.81 -0.73
C THR A 231 -17.54 13.79 -1.27
N THR A 232 -17.72 13.43 -2.54
CA THR A 232 -19.04 13.18 -3.15
C THR A 232 -19.31 11.70 -3.40
N ASP A 233 -18.29 10.84 -3.31
CA ASP A 233 -18.35 9.43 -3.71
C ASP A 233 -17.96 8.45 -2.60
N LYS A 234 -17.84 8.94 -1.35
CA LYS A 234 -17.47 8.18 -0.14
C LYS A 234 -15.99 7.82 -0.01
N THR A 235 -15.15 8.19 -0.98
CA THR A 235 -13.75 7.76 -1.03
C THR A 235 -12.79 8.89 -1.40
N HIS A 236 -13.02 9.57 -2.53
CA HIS A 236 -12.06 10.52 -3.07
C HIS A 236 -12.31 11.93 -2.52
N PRO A 237 -11.32 12.53 -1.82
CA PRO A 237 -11.45 13.88 -1.30
C PRO A 237 -11.67 14.89 -2.44
N LEU A 238 -12.49 15.91 -2.18
CA LEU A 238 -12.62 17.03 -3.10
C LEU A 238 -11.35 17.88 -3.10
N SER A 239 -10.91 18.31 -4.29
CA SER A 239 -9.69 19.11 -4.47
C SER A 239 -9.69 20.41 -3.69
N LYS A 240 -10.85 21.09 -3.58
CA LYS A 240 -10.98 22.38 -2.93
C LYS A 240 -11.22 22.30 -1.40
N SER A 241 -11.60 21.17 -0.85
CA SER A 241 -11.98 21.03 0.55
C SER A 241 -11.36 19.83 1.27
N GLY A 242 -11.37 18.65 0.68
CA GLY A 242 -10.88 17.43 1.29
C GLY A 242 -9.34 17.30 1.22
N HIS A 243 -8.78 17.42 0.03
CA HIS A 243 -7.33 17.35 -0.16
C HIS A 243 -6.52 18.42 0.60
N PRO A 244 -6.98 19.67 0.75
CA PRO A 244 -6.28 20.66 1.58
C PRO A 244 -6.13 20.22 3.04
N ILE A 245 -7.09 19.49 3.62
CA ILE A 245 -6.97 18.95 4.98
C ILE A 245 -5.81 17.97 5.02
N TYR A 246 -5.76 16.99 4.12
CA TYR A 246 -4.67 16.04 4.04
C TYR A 246 -3.31 16.72 3.88
N ALA A 247 -3.22 17.66 2.94
CA ALA A 247 -1.98 18.41 2.71
C ALA A 247 -1.55 19.21 3.96
N SER A 248 -2.48 19.80 4.72
CA SER A 248 -2.16 20.55 5.94
C SER A 248 -1.60 19.64 7.04
N VAL A 249 -2.17 18.44 7.20
CA VAL A 249 -1.69 17.45 8.17
C VAL A 249 -0.28 16.97 7.82
N VAL A 250 -0.02 16.62 6.55
CA VAL A 250 1.32 16.19 6.11
C VAL A 250 2.35 17.31 6.34
N ARG A 251 2.05 18.55 5.95
CA ARG A 251 2.95 19.71 6.15
C ARG A 251 3.29 19.94 7.60
N LYS A 252 2.28 19.88 8.49
CA LYS A 252 2.47 20.01 9.93
C LYS A 252 3.54 19.06 10.45
N TYR A 253 3.44 17.79 10.12
CA TYR A 253 4.36 16.77 10.63
C TYR A 253 5.70 16.72 9.89
N LEU A 254 5.76 17.15 8.62
CA LEU A 254 7.04 17.41 7.96
C LEU A 254 7.82 18.50 8.68
N THR A 255 7.17 19.62 9.04
CA THR A 255 7.79 20.69 9.82
C THR A 255 8.24 20.21 11.21
N GLU A 256 7.45 19.33 11.86
CA GLU A 256 7.82 18.77 13.18
C GLU A 256 9.05 17.85 13.09
N MET A 257 9.26 17.18 11.97
CA MET A 257 10.42 16.32 11.73
C MET A 257 11.65 17.06 11.18
N GLU A 258 11.55 18.34 10.83
CA GLU A 258 12.62 19.11 10.16
C GLU A 258 13.93 19.20 10.96
N GLU A 259 13.85 19.19 12.29
CA GLU A 259 15.01 19.22 13.18
C GLU A 259 15.76 17.85 13.26
N MET A 260 15.15 16.79 12.76
CA MET A 260 15.76 15.46 12.72
C MET A 260 16.64 15.33 11.48
N ILE A 261 17.86 15.81 11.57
CA ILE A 261 18.83 15.79 10.48
C ILE A 261 19.99 14.82 10.75
N GLY A 262 20.57 14.26 9.71
CA GLY A 262 21.76 13.42 9.79
C GLY A 262 21.82 12.39 8.67
N GLU A 263 23.00 12.10 8.15
CA GLU A 263 23.20 10.98 7.24
C GLU A 263 23.25 9.68 8.05
N LYS A 264 22.15 8.94 8.01
CA LYS A 264 22.00 7.69 8.75
C LYS A 264 21.39 6.61 7.85
N PRO A 265 22.20 5.67 7.36
CA PRO A 265 21.68 4.53 6.62
C PRO A 265 20.67 3.74 7.47
N HIS A 266 19.53 3.42 6.89
CA HIS A 266 18.54 2.57 7.54
C HIS A 266 19.03 1.13 7.60
N GLY A 267 18.99 0.54 8.79
CA GLY A 267 19.29 -0.87 8.99
C GLY A 267 18.19 -1.75 8.40
N LEU A 268 18.55 -2.89 7.84
CA LEU A 268 17.62 -3.89 7.37
C LEU A 268 17.48 -5.02 8.40
N PRO A 269 16.54 -4.93 9.37
CA PRO A 269 16.37 -5.97 10.39
C PRO A 269 15.88 -7.28 9.78
N THR A 270 15.92 -8.36 10.59
CA THR A 270 15.21 -9.60 10.24
C THR A 270 13.76 -9.28 9.88
N PRO A 271 13.22 -9.88 8.80
CA PRO A 271 11.84 -9.64 8.39
C PRO A 271 10.82 -9.85 9.53
N LEU A 272 9.70 -9.16 9.47
CA LEU A 272 8.55 -9.40 10.32
C LEU A 272 7.91 -10.74 9.97
N ILE A 273 7.85 -11.04 8.67
CA ILE A 273 7.37 -12.31 8.14
C ILE A 273 8.38 -12.90 7.14
N ALA A 274 8.56 -14.21 7.19
CA ALA A 274 9.58 -14.90 6.37
C ALA A 274 9.24 -14.88 4.87
N ASP A 275 7.95 -14.89 4.53
CA ASP A 275 7.43 -14.94 3.18
C ASP A 275 7.02 -13.55 2.63
N ASN A 276 7.70 -12.49 3.09
CA ASN A 276 7.51 -11.15 2.52
C ASN A 276 7.93 -11.11 1.04
N TRP A 277 7.36 -10.17 0.30
CA TRP A 277 7.55 -10.09 -1.16
C TRP A 277 8.74 -9.22 -1.60
N GLU A 278 9.83 -9.21 -0.86
CA GLU A 278 11.05 -8.45 -1.20
C GLU A 278 11.76 -8.95 -2.47
N THR A 279 11.44 -10.17 -2.93
CA THR A 279 11.95 -10.76 -4.18
C THR A 279 10.95 -10.69 -5.33
N SER A 280 9.89 -9.89 -5.17
CA SER A 280 8.86 -9.72 -6.20
C SER A 280 9.41 -9.08 -7.47
N GLN A 281 8.93 -9.55 -8.62
CA GLN A 281 9.34 -9.12 -9.96
C GLN A 281 8.12 -8.89 -10.85
N LEU A 282 8.17 -7.85 -11.68
CA LEU A 282 7.24 -7.62 -12.78
C LEU A 282 7.87 -8.15 -14.07
N ILE A 283 7.40 -9.28 -14.56
CA ILE A 283 7.96 -9.95 -15.73
C ILE A 283 7.23 -9.46 -16.99
N SER A 284 7.99 -8.86 -17.90
CA SER A 284 7.47 -8.44 -19.21
C SER A 284 7.29 -9.65 -20.15
N LEU A 285 6.27 -9.56 -20.99
CA LEU A 285 6.04 -10.54 -22.07
C LEU A 285 6.70 -10.10 -23.39
N SER A 286 7.35 -8.93 -23.42
CA SER A 286 7.94 -8.36 -24.66
C SER A 286 9.09 -9.17 -25.23
N GLU A 287 9.73 -9.99 -24.39
CA GLU A 287 10.85 -10.87 -24.76
C GLU A 287 10.38 -12.19 -25.42
N LEU A 288 9.08 -12.50 -25.36
CA LEU A 288 8.55 -13.72 -25.96
C LEU A 288 8.60 -13.63 -27.49
N PRO A 289 8.92 -14.75 -28.20
CA PRO A 289 8.95 -14.79 -29.64
C PRO A 289 7.55 -14.51 -30.22
N PRO A 290 7.44 -14.05 -31.47
CA PRO A 290 6.15 -13.94 -32.15
C PRO A 290 5.40 -15.28 -32.12
N SER A 291 4.08 -15.22 -31.97
CA SER A 291 3.18 -16.38 -31.96
C SER A 291 2.05 -16.21 -32.98
N ALA A 292 1.58 -17.32 -33.55
CA ALA A 292 0.38 -17.32 -34.38
C ALA A 292 -0.91 -17.19 -33.55
N HIS A 293 -0.82 -17.49 -32.24
CA HIS A 293 -1.98 -17.55 -31.33
C HIS A 293 -2.05 -16.41 -30.34
N TRP A 294 -1.03 -15.55 -30.31
CA TRP A 294 -0.98 -14.35 -29.46
C TRP A 294 -0.53 -13.14 -30.27
N GLN A 295 -1.17 -12.01 -30.03
CA GLN A 295 -0.78 -10.74 -30.65
C GLN A 295 -0.62 -9.65 -29.59
N LYS A 296 0.38 -8.79 -29.81
CA LYS A 296 0.49 -7.53 -29.12
C LYS A 296 -0.58 -6.58 -29.68
N LEU A 297 -1.35 -5.94 -28.81
CA LEU A 297 -2.33 -4.95 -29.22
C LEU A 297 -1.64 -3.73 -29.83
N PRO A 298 -2.18 -3.16 -30.93
CA PRO A 298 -1.64 -1.97 -31.54
C PRO A 298 -1.86 -0.74 -30.64
N ALA A 299 -1.04 0.30 -30.79
CA ALA A 299 -1.05 1.50 -29.96
C ALA A 299 -2.37 2.28 -30.00
N ASP A 300 -3.13 2.16 -31.07
CA ASP A 300 -4.44 2.80 -31.26
C ASP A 300 -5.61 2.02 -30.67
N HIS A 301 -5.38 0.79 -30.18
CA HIS A 301 -6.42 0.00 -29.54
C HIS A 301 -6.90 0.67 -28.24
N GLU A 302 -8.23 0.68 -28.00
CA GLU A 302 -8.87 1.37 -26.86
C GLU A 302 -8.26 0.98 -25.49
N VAL A 303 -7.95 -0.31 -25.29
CA VAL A 303 -7.34 -0.81 -24.05
C VAL A 303 -5.93 -0.28 -23.88
N VAL A 304 -5.12 -0.22 -24.96
CA VAL A 304 -3.75 0.30 -24.90
C VAL A 304 -3.76 1.80 -24.60
N LYS A 305 -4.60 2.58 -25.32
CA LYS A 305 -4.76 4.02 -25.05
C LYS A 305 -5.12 4.32 -23.59
N ALA A 306 -5.99 3.49 -22.99
CA ALA A 306 -6.43 3.70 -21.62
C ALA A 306 -5.37 3.33 -20.56
N PHE A 307 -4.46 2.40 -20.85
CA PHE A 307 -3.58 1.81 -19.83
C PHE A 307 -2.10 1.87 -20.15
N SER A 308 -1.67 2.44 -21.27
CA SER A 308 -0.26 2.47 -21.74
C SER A 308 0.73 3.01 -20.70
N LYS A 309 0.32 3.96 -19.85
CA LYS A 309 1.18 4.50 -18.78
C LYS A 309 1.66 3.43 -17.78
N SER A 310 0.83 2.42 -17.48
CA SER A 310 1.14 1.37 -16.49
C SER A 310 1.29 -0.01 -17.11
N MET A 311 0.91 -0.16 -18.37
CA MET A 311 0.92 -1.40 -19.14
C MET A 311 1.40 -1.08 -20.55
N PRO A 312 2.71 -0.90 -20.77
CA PRO A 312 3.26 -0.45 -22.06
C PRO A 312 3.08 -1.48 -23.18
N SER A 313 2.85 -2.73 -22.83
CA SER A 313 2.57 -3.82 -23.77
C SER A 313 1.42 -4.66 -23.24
N ILE A 314 0.39 -4.83 -24.06
CA ILE A 314 -0.77 -5.69 -23.75
C ILE A 314 -0.92 -6.70 -24.87
N TYR A 315 -1.09 -7.96 -24.50
CA TYR A 315 -1.22 -9.09 -25.43
C TYR A 315 -2.59 -9.72 -25.27
N GLN A 316 -3.11 -10.24 -26.37
CA GLN A 316 -4.35 -11.03 -26.36
C GLN A 316 -4.21 -12.29 -27.19
N PRO A 317 -4.92 -13.38 -26.85
CA PRO A 317 -5.03 -14.53 -27.70
C PRO A 317 -5.81 -14.20 -28.98
N THR A 318 -5.33 -14.71 -30.12
CA THR A 318 -5.99 -14.57 -31.43
C THR A 318 -6.87 -15.76 -31.79
N THR A 319 -6.64 -16.88 -31.13
CA THR A 319 -7.37 -18.13 -31.35
C THR A 319 -7.90 -18.68 -30.01
N PRO A 320 -9.05 -19.37 -30.03
CA PRO A 320 -9.48 -20.16 -28.88
C PRO A 320 -8.46 -21.23 -28.52
N ASN A 321 -8.34 -21.50 -27.24
CA ASN A 321 -7.39 -22.44 -26.64
C ASN A 321 -5.91 -22.06 -26.76
N ALA A 322 -5.58 -20.81 -27.09
CA ALA A 322 -4.24 -20.28 -26.94
C ALA A 322 -3.68 -20.57 -25.53
N ILE A 323 -2.43 -20.96 -25.46
CA ILE A 323 -1.81 -21.43 -24.22
C ILE A 323 -0.61 -20.57 -23.85
N LEU A 324 -0.50 -20.27 -22.55
CA LEU A 324 0.68 -19.70 -21.92
C LEU A 324 1.23 -20.73 -20.90
N ARG A 325 2.52 -21.08 -21.02
CA ARG A 325 3.21 -22.01 -20.12
C ARG A 325 4.28 -21.28 -19.32
N ILE A 326 4.27 -21.47 -18.02
CA ILE A 326 5.17 -20.81 -17.09
C ILE A 326 5.75 -21.85 -16.16
N LYS A 327 7.08 -21.86 -16.02
CA LYS A 327 7.78 -22.65 -15.02
C LYS A 327 8.59 -21.70 -14.15
N PHE A 328 8.44 -21.79 -12.84
CA PHE A 328 9.13 -20.92 -11.90
C PHE A 328 9.45 -21.66 -10.60
N LYS A 329 10.42 -21.12 -9.84
CA LYS A 329 10.65 -21.49 -8.46
C LYS A 329 10.28 -20.30 -7.58
N GLY A 330 9.37 -20.49 -6.63
CA GLY A 330 8.92 -19.40 -5.76
C GLY A 330 7.56 -19.65 -5.11
N THR A 331 7.00 -18.65 -4.47
CA THR A 331 5.81 -18.78 -3.62
C THR A 331 4.54 -18.13 -4.21
N THR A 332 4.69 -17.31 -5.27
CA THR A 332 3.57 -16.57 -5.84
C THR A 332 3.77 -16.33 -7.33
N LEU A 333 2.75 -16.62 -8.13
CA LEU A 333 2.64 -16.21 -9.53
C LEU A 333 1.32 -15.46 -9.71
N GLY A 334 1.37 -14.29 -10.32
CA GLY A 334 0.18 -13.54 -10.67
C GLY A 334 0.17 -13.06 -12.11
N PHE A 335 -0.99 -12.60 -12.55
CA PHE A 335 -1.21 -12.02 -13.87
C PHE A 335 -1.68 -10.58 -13.70
N TYR A 336 -0.97 -9.63 -14.30
CA TYR A 336 -1.38 -8.23 -14.40
C TYR A 336 -2.06 -8.03 -15.74
N ASP A 337 -3.36 -7.83 -15.70
CA ASP A 337 -4.23 -7.85 -16.88
C ASP A 337 -5.23 -6.70 -16.89
N VAL A 338 -5.95 -6.56 -17.99
CA VAL A 338 -7.11 -5.68 -18.10
C VAL A 338 -8.36 -6.54 -18.21
N ILE A 339 -9.34 -6.27 -17.34
CA ILE A 339 -10.66 -6.89 -17.40
C ILE A 339 -11.70 -5.89 -17.85
N GLY A 340 -12.71 -6.38 -18.57
CA GLY A 340 -13.78 -5.58 -19.15
C GLY A 340 -14.76 -6.41 -19.97
N PRO A 341 -15.53 -5.80 -20.89
CA PRO A 341 -16.61 -6.48 -21.61
C PRO A 341 -16.22 -7.77 -22.31
N LYS A 342 -15.03 -7.81 -22.91
CA LYS A 342 -14.51 -8.99 -23.62
C LYS A 342 -13.83 -10.03 -22.75
N SER A 343 -13.59 -9.74 -21.46
CA SER A 343 -12.96 -10.68 -20.54
C SER A 343 -13.83 -11.91 -20.30
N GLY A 344 -13.15 -13.03 -19.98
CA GLY A 344 -13.84 -14.30 -19.88
C GLY A 344 -13.33 -15.21 -18.75
N ILE A 345 -13.34 -16.49 -19.03
CA ILE A 345 -12.82 -17.56 -18.17
C ILE A 345 -11.42 -17.95 -18.65
N LEU A 346 -10.53 -18.23 -17.73
CA LEU A 346 -9.25 -18.88 -17.96
C LEU A 346 -9.28 -20.26 -17.34
N GLU A 347 -8.73 -21.24 -18.03
CA GLU A 347 -8.39 -22.54 -17.45
C GLU A 347 -6.94 -22.48 -16.98
N VAL A 348 -6.72 -22.47 -15.68
CA VAL A 348 -5.40 -22.46 -15.07
C VAL A 348 -5.11 -23.84 -14.51
N THR A 349 -4.01 -24.43 -14.96
CA THR A 349 -3.50 -25.69 -14.39
C THR A 349 -2.21 -25.36 -13.64
N LEU A 350 -2.21 -25.60 -12.34
CA LEU A 350 -1.04 -25.47 -11.46
C LEU A 350 -0.64 -26.87 -10.99
N ASP A 351 0.56 -27.31 -11.31
CA ASP A 351 1.13 -28.62 -10.92
C ASP A 351 0.18 -29.80 -11.19
N GLY A 352 -0.46 -29.77 -12.36
CA GLY A 352 -1.44 -30.78 -12.78
C GLY A 352 -2.86 -30.56 -12.26
N VAL A 353 -3.10 -29.64 -11.32
CA VAL A 353 -4.43 -29.35 -10.79
C VAL A 353 -5.10 -28.24 -11.59
N LYS A 354 -6.19 -28.56 -12.27
CA LYS A 354 -6.94 -27.64 -13.13
C LYS A 354 -7.98 -26.85 -12.32
N LYS A 355 -8.08 -25.54 -12.60
CA LYS A 355 -9.05 -24.60 -12.03
C LYS A 355 -9.57 -23.66 -13.11
N GLU A 356 -10.84 -23.36 -13.09
CA GLU A 356 -11.41 -22.24 -13.86
C GLU A 356 -11.31 -20.95 -13.07
N VAL A 357 -10.86 -19.88 -13.74
CA VAL A 357 -10.68 -18.54 -13.16
C VAL A 357 -11.50 -17.55 -13.99
N GLN A 358 -12.56 -17.05 -13.40
CA GLN A 358 -13.40 -16.04 -14.04
C GLN A 358 -12.72 -14.67 -13.95
N ARG A 359 -12.41 -14.09 -15.13
CA ARG A 359 -11.83 -12.72 -15.25
C ARG A 359 -12.89 -11.68 -15.62
N PHE A 360 -14.14 -11.92 -15.26
CA PHE A 360 -15.28 -11.05 -15.53
C PHE A 360 -16.13 -10.90 -14.26
N ASP A 361 -16.44 -9.67 -13.88
CA ASP A 361 -17.28 -9.37 -12.73
C ASP A 361 -18.34 -8.31 -13.05
N GLN A 362 -19.10 -7.92 -12.04
CA GLN A 362 -20.20 -6.97 -12.15
C GLN A 362 -19.81 -5.54 -12.58
N PHE A 363 -18.52 -5.23 -12.68
CA PHE A 363 -17.99 -3.94 -13.13
C PHE A 363 -17.44 -4.01 -14.56
N CYS A 364 -17.46 -5.16 -15.21
CA CYS A 364 -16.90 -5.36 -16.56
C CYS A 364 -17.76 -4.74 -17.67
N HIS A 365 -18.52 -3.69 -17.40
CA HIS A 365 -19.13 -2.83 -18.42
C HIS A 365 -18.14 -1.76 -18.95
N TYR A 366 -16.99 -1.61 -18.29
CA TYR A 366 -15.85 -0.81 -18.74
C TYR A 366 -14.54 -1.56 -18.50
N TYR A 367 -13.47 -1.13 -19.15
CA TYR A 367 -12.15 -1.72 -18.97
C TYR A 367 -11.47 -1.14 -17.74
N ARG A 368 -10.78 -1.99 -16.96
CA ARG A 368 -9.99 -1.62 -15.79
C ARG A 368 -8.83 -2.58 -15.56
N ARG A 369 -7.78 -2.06 -14.94
CA ARG A 369 -6.65 -2.88 -14.48
C ARG A 369 -7.12 -3.89 -13.46
N SER A 370 -6.51 -5.07 -13.51
CA SER A 370 -6.78 -6.14 -12.56
C SER A 370 -5.53 -6.98 -12.34
N SER A 371 -5.54 -7.74 -11.27
CA SER A 371 -4.56 -8.78 -11.02
C SER A 371 -5.24 -10.04 -10.48
N TYR A 372 -4.64 -11.19 -10.77
CA TYR A 372 -5.03 -12.47 -10.21
C TYR A 372 -3.78 -13.18 -9.72
N PHE A 373 -3.85 -13.79 -8.54
CA PHE A 373 -2.72 -14.40 -7.89
C PHE A 373 -2.96 -15.89 -7.63
N LEU A 374 -1.92 -16.68 -7.86
CA LEU A 374 -1.68 -18.00 -7.33
C LEU A 374 -0.65 -17.80 -6.21
N ASP A 375 -1.10 -17.63 -4.99
CA ASP A 375 -0.31 -17.30 -3.81
C ASP A 375 -0.35 -18.41 -2.76
N GLY A 376 0.51 -18.31 -1.74
CA GLY A 376 0.61 -19.30 -0.67
C GLY A 376 1.21 -20.64 -1.13
N LEU A 377 1.97 -20.62 -2.21
CA LEU A 377 2.66 -21.82 -2.70
C LEU A 377 3.90 -22.13 -1.85
N SER A 378 4.36 -23.37 -1.87
CA SER A 378 5.66 -23.74 -1.30
C SER A 378 6.79 -23.09 -2.12
N ASP A 379 7.94 -22.78 -1.48
CA ASP A 379 9.11 -22.31 -2.23
C ASP A 379 9.77 -23.48 -2.99
N SER A 380 9.12 -23.89 -4.07
CA SER A 380 9.53 -25.01 -4.91
C SER A 380 9.35 -24.69 -6.38
N VAL A 381 9.68 -25.64 -7.25
CA VAL A 381 9.43 -25.51 -8.69
C VAL A 381 7.97 -25.80 -8.97
N HIS A 382 7.30 -24.89 -9.67
CA HIS A 382 5.91 -24.97 -10.08
C HIS A 382 5.78 -24.86 -11.61
N GLU A 383 4.80 -25.56 -12.14
CA GLU A 383 4.43 -25.49 -13.56
C GLU A 383 2.99 -24.98 -13.69
N VAL A 384 2.82 -23.89 -14.41
CA VAL A 384 1.51 -23.27 -14.66
C VAL A 384 1.25 -23.26 -16.15
N THR A 385 0.07 -23.77 -16.53
CA THR A 385 -0.47 -23.64 -17.88
C THR A 385 -1.76 -22.85 -17.81
N VAL A 386 -1.85 -21.77 -18.58
CA VAL A 386 -3.08 -20.99 -18.75
C VAL A 386 -3.59 -21.19 -20.16
N ARG A 387 -4.86 -21.58 -20.28
CA ARG A 387 -5.57 -21.72 -21.55
C ARG A 387 -6.77 -20.79 -21.56
N VAL A 388 -7.03 -20.15 -22.69
CA VAL A 388 -8.21 -19.30 -22.89
C VAL A 388 -9.27 -20.10 -23.67
N PRO A 389 -10.26 -20.70 -23.00
CA PRO A 389 -11.23 -21.58 -23.67
C PRO A 389 -12.20 -20.78 -24.54
N ARG A 390 -12.86 -21.46 -25.45
CA ARG A 390 -13.92 -20.89 -26.31
C ARG A 390 -15.26 -20.70 -25.57
N THR A 391 -15.44 -21.42 -24.48
CA THR A 391 -16.72 -21.43 -23.73
C THR A 391 -17.01 -20.09 -23.10
N GLY A 392 -18.23 -19.58 -23.38
CA GLY A 392 -18.78 -18.41 -22.73
C GLY A 392 -19.56 -18.77 -21.46
N PHE A 393 -19.98 -17.75 -20.74
CA PHE A 393 -20.87 -17.81 -19.58
C PHE A 393 -21.85 -16.64 -19.64
N ASP A 394 -22.88 -16.66 -18.81
CA ASP A 394 -23.89 -15.60 -18.77
C ASP A 394 -23.33 -14.31 -18.13
N LYS A 395 -22.74 -13.46 -18.98
CA LYS A 395 -22.23 -12.14 -18.57
C LYS A 395 -23.38 -11.19 -18.20
N ALA A 396 -24.57 -11.34 -18.78
CA ALA A 396 -25.71 -10.49 -18.50
C ALA A 396 -26.20 -10.68 -17.06
N ALA A 397 -26.31 -11.92 -16.60
CA ALA A 397 -26.68 -12.20 -15.20
C ALA A 397 -25.70 -11.61 -14.19
N ILE A 398 -24.40 -11.53 -14.52
CA ILE A 398 -23.39 -10.92 -13.65
C ILE A 398 -23.55 -9.41 -13.58
N LEU A 399 -23.75 -8.74 -14.73
CA LEU A 399 -23.92 -7.28 -14.80
C LEU A 399 -25.23 -6.82 -14.17
N GLN A 400 -26.29 -7.66 -14.25
CA GLN A 400 -27.59 -7.36 -13.66
C GLN A 400 -27.52 -7.20 -12.13
N LYS A 401 -26.52 -7.79 -11.44
CA LYS A 401 -26.30 -7.57 -9.99
C LYS A 401 -26.12 -6.10 -9.63
N ARG A 402 -25.80 -5.25 -10.59
CA ARG A 402 -25.67 -3.79 -10.45
C ARG A 402 -26.67 -3.03 -11.32
N ASN A 403 -27.71 -3.67 -11.81
CA ASN A 403 -28.68 -3.08 -12.74
C ASN A 403 -28.04 -2.53 -14.04
N ILE A 404 -26.90 -3.07 -14.47
CA ILE A 404 -26.25 -2.72 -15.73
C ILE A 404 -26.96 -3.49 -16.85
N LYS A 405 -27.54 -2.76 -17.79
CA LYS A 405 -28.13 -3.33 -19.02
C LYS A 405 -27.05 -3.45 -20.10
N ILE A 406 -27.14 -4.51 -20.88
CA ILE A 406 -26.30 -4.69 -22.07
C ILE A 406 -27.00 -4.03 -23.25
N ASP A 407 -26.52 -2.86 -23.63
CA ASP A 407 -27.08 -2.15 -24.80
C ASP A 407 -26.55 -2.71 -26.13
N ASP A 408 -25.29 -3.21 -26.12
CA ASP A 408 -24.67 -3.85 -27.28
C ASP A 408 -24.10 -5.23 -26.88
N PRO A 409 -24.84 -6.32 -27.17
CA PRO A 409 -24.40 -7.68 -26.86
C PRO A 409 -23.10 -8.10 -27.56
N SER A 410 -22.76 -7.49 -28.72
CA SER A 410 -21.54 -7.85 -29.46
C SER A 410 -20.26 -7.56 -28.67
N ARG A 411 -20.26 -6.54 -27.82
CA ARG A 411 -19.14 -6.20 -26.93
C ARG A 411 -18.83 -7.29 -25.90
N TYR A 412 -19.77 -8.17 -25.62
CA TYR A 412 -19.66 -9.21 -24.58
C TYR A 412 -19.55 -10.63 -25.15
N ALA A 413 -19.59 -10.77 -26.47
CA ALA A 413 -19.61 -12.06 -27.14
C ALA A 413 -18.32 -12.86 -27.01
N GLU A 414 -17.19 -12.17 -26.85
CA GLU A 414 -15.86 -12.80 -26.79
C GLU A 414 -15.56 -13.34 -25.40
N ASN A 415 -14.74 -14.40 -25.32
CA ASN A 415 -14.06 -14.88 -24.13
C ASN A 415 -12.57 -14.58 -24.31
N GLY A 416 -12.15 -13.35 -24.00
CA GLY A 416 -10.81 -12.84 -24.21
C GLY A 416 -10.02 -12.67 -22.92
N TRP A 417 -8.73 -12.39 -23.07
CA TRP A 417 -7.82 -12.05 -22.00
C TRP A 417 -6.81 -11.01 -22.47
N TYR A 418 -6.65 -9.91 -21.74
CA TYR A 418 -5.72 -8.82 -22.02
C TYR A 418 -4.59 -8.83 -21.00
N LEU A 419 -3.55 -9.61 -21.26
CA LEU A 419 -2.43 -9.82 -20.36
C LEU A 419 -1.32 -8.80 -20.65
N SER A 420 -0.80 -8.15 -19.62
CA SER A 420 0.36 -7.25 -19.73
C SER A 420 1.64 -7.89 -19.18
N ASN A 421 1.62 -8.29 -17.91
CA ASN A 421 2.81 -8.77 -17.23
C ASN A 421 2.49 -9.96 -16.34
N LEU A 422 3.54 -10.73 -15.98
CA LEU A 422 3.46 -11.66 -14.85
C LEU A 422 3.97 -10.97 -13.58
N LEU A 423 3.40 -11.37 -12.45
CA LEU A 423 3.76 -10.93 -11.10
C LEU A 423 4.39 -12.14 -10.40
N LEU A 424 5.69 -12.11 -10.14
CA LEU A 424 6.41 -13.29 -9.64
C LEU A 424 7.12 -12.99 -8.32
N VAL A 425 6.88 -13.79 -7.29
CA VAL A 425 7.74 -13.86 -6.09
C VAL A 425 8.56 -15.13 -6.20
N GLY A 426 9.80 -14.99 -6.63
CA GLY A 426 10.69 -16.10 -6.94
C GLY A 426 11.50 -15.90 -8.22
N ASN A 427 11.89 -16.99 -8.87
CA ASN A 427 12.71 -17.00 -10.08
C ASN A 427 11.96 -17.64 -11.25
N LEU A 428 11.84 -16.92 -12.36
CA LEU A 428 11.32 -17.47 -13.61
C LEU A 428 12.32 -18.47 -14.19
N LEU A 429 11.87 -19.68 -14.53
CA LEU A 429 12.69 -20.73 -15.15
C LEU A 429 12.40 -20.84 -16.66
N SER A 430 11.14 -20.78 -17.06
CA SER A 430 10.76 -20.69 -18.47
C SER A 430 9.41 -19.99 -18.63
N LEU A 431 9.25 -19.31 -19.76
CA LEU A 431 8.02 -18.65 -20.18
C LEU A 431 7.85 -18.87 -21.68
N GLN A 432 6.72 -19.45 -22.08
CA GLN A 432 6.45 -19.80 -23.49
C GLN A 432 4.95 -19.67 -23.75
N TRP A 433 4.61 -19.24 -24.96
CA TRP A 433 3.29 -19.35 -25.53
C TRP A 433 3.34 -20.15 -26.83
N ASP A 434 2.19 -20.76 -27.22
CA ASP A 434 2.06 -21.48 -28.48
C ASP A 434 1.82 -20.55 -29.69
#